data_5fb4400017eea7f42272f2eed01ce84e
#
_entry.id   5fb4400017eea7f42272f2eed01ce84e
#
_cell.length_a   1.000
_cell.length_b   1.000
_cell.length_c   1.000
_cell.angle_alpha   90.00
_cell.angle_beta   90.00
_cell.angle_gamma   90.00
#
_symmetry.space_group_name_H-M   'P 1'
#
loop_
_entity.id
_entity.type
_entity.pdbx_description
1 polymer ?
#
loop_
_entity_poly.entity_id
_entity_poly.type
_entity_poly.pdbx_seq_one_letter_code
_entity_poly.pdbx_strand_id
1 'polypeptide(L)'
;MKIFTSAQIHELDKYTIEHEPISSLNLMERAAKALTRSIEEEWSNRTPIVVFAGPGNNGGDALAVARLLSEDGYQVSVYLFNVHNKLSADCATNKKRLTECKSIKHFTEITVNFDPPQLTEGTLVVDGLFGSGLNKPLAGGFAAMVKYINQSPPKVVSIDIPSGMMCEDNTFNIHANIIHADLTLTLQQKKLSMLLADMQQYLGRLKVLDIRLSQEFMLKTDCKYQILEESDIRQLMKPREDFAHKGSMGNALLIAGSYGMSGASVLATKACLRAGVGKVTTHTPKRNYDIMQISVPEAVLQLDHEETYFSEPVETEMFDAVGIGPGLGTNENSAIALIAQIRRTNSPLIIDADASIFWQVIVPGCSNCQR
;
A
#
# COMPACT_ATOMS: atom_id res chain seq x y z
N MET A 1 -1.22 -7.78 8.24
CA MET A 1 -1.29 -8.46 6.91
C MET A 1 0.07 -8.41 6.23
N LYS A 2 0.58 -9.55 5.71
CA LYS A 2 1.84 -9.63 4.93
C LYS A 2 1.65 -9.04 3.53
N ILE A 3 2.68 -8.35 3.01
CA ILE A 3 2.70 -7.80 1.65
C ILE A 3 3.74 -8.56 0.85
N PHE A 4 3.28 -9.37 -0.08
CA PHE A 4 4.13 -10.19 -0.93
C PHE A 4 4.61 -9.43 -2.16
N THR A 5 5.81 -9.77 -2.62
CA THR A 5 6.33 -9.33 -3.92
C THR A 5 5.59 -10.03 -5.07
N SER A 6 5.71 -9.51 -6.28
CA SER A 6 5.12 -10.15 -7.47
C SER A 6 5.62 -11.60 -7.65
N ALA A 7 6.88 -11.88 -7.33
CA ALA A 7 7.43 -13.23 -7.36
C ALA A 7 6.75 -14.14 -6.32
N GLN A 8 6.57 -13.66 -5.10
CA GLN A 8 5.88 -14.42 -4.04
C GLN A 8 4.39 -14.62 -4.34
N ILE A 9 3.74 -13.66 -5.02
CA ILE A 9 2.35 -13.83 -5.48
C ILE A 9 2.27 -14.97 -6.50
N HIS A 10 3.19 -15.05 -7.45
CA HIS A 10 3.24 -16.17 -8.40
C HIS A 10 3.49 -17.53 -7.71
N GLU A 11 4.34 -17.56 -6.70
CA GLU A 11 4.57 -18.77 -5.90
C GLU A 11 3.31 -19.15 -5.10
N LEU A 12 2.59 -18.19 -4.55
CA LEU A 12 1.31 -18.40 -3.85
C LEU A 12 0.25 -19.00 -4.77
N ASP A 13 0.12 -18.47 -6.00
CA ASP A 13 -0.80 -19.02 -7.00
C ASP A 13 -0.43 -20.48 -7.34
N LYS A 14 0.86 -20.73 -7.62
CA LYS A 14 1.37 -22.07 -7.92
C LYS A 14 1.13 -23.04 -6.75
N TYR A 15 1.46 -22.63 -5.52
CA TYR A 15 1.23 -23.44 -4.33
C TYR A 15 -0.25 -23.76 -4.14
N THR A 16 -1.12 -22.78 -4.37
CA THR A 16 -2.57 -22.98 -4.27
C THR A 16 -3.06 -24.00 -5.30
N ILE A 17 -2.61 -23.90 -6.56
CA ILE A 17 -2.96 -24.85 -7.62
C ILE A 17 -2.51 -26.28 -7.27
N GLU A 18 -1.30 -26.44 -6.71
CA GLU A 18 -0.74 -27.74 -6.38
C GLU A 18 -1.40 -28.40 -5.16
N HIS A 19 -1.83 -27.62 -4.15
CA HIS A 19 -2.33 -28.14 -2.87
C HIS A 19 -3.86 -28.14 -2.73
N GLU A 20 -4.57 -27.33 -3.51
CA GLU A 20 -6.04 -27.25 -3.49
C GLU A 20 -6.71 -28.15 -4.53
N PRO A 21 -6.06 -29.04 -5.22
CA PRO A 21 -6.28 -29.67 -6.52
C PRO A 21 -7.20 -28.87 -7.48
N ILE A 22 -6.85 -27.58 -7.67
CA ILE A 22 -7.56 -26.70 -8.60
C ILE A 22 -6.66 -26.43 -9.81
N SER A 23 -7.24 -26.41 -11.03
CA SER A 23 -6.47 -25.99 -12.21
C SER A 23 -6.25 -24.47 -12.21
N SER A 24 -5.17 -24.00 -12.87
CA SER A 24 -4.91 -22.56 -13.09
C SER A 24 -6.12 -21.86 -13.69
N LEU A 25 -6.75 -22.49 -14.70
CA LEU A 25 -7.95 -21.96 -15.35
C LEU A 25 -9.14 -21.81 -14.40
N ASN A 26 -9.33 -22.77 -13.47
CA ASN A 26 -10.40 -22.68 -12.48
C ASN A 26 -10.11 -21.65 -11.38
N LEU A 27 -8.85 -21.44 -11.03
CA LEU A 27 -8.44 -20.36 -10.14
C LEU A 27 -8.71 -18.99 -10.79
N MET A 28 -8.36 -18.82 -12.07
CA MET A 28 -8.69 -17.64 -12.86
C MET A 28 -10.23 -17.42 -12.98
N GLU A 29 -11.01 -18.48 -13.16
CA GLU A 29 -12.47 -18.39 -13.18
C GLU A 29 -13.03 -17.94 -11.81
N ARG A 30 -12.42 -18.37 -10.70
CA ARG A 30 -12.76 -17.93 -9.34
C ARG A 30 -12.46 -16.43 -9.18
N ALA A 31 -11.31 -15.97 -9.64
CA ALA A 31 -10.93 -14.54 -9.64
C ALA A 31 -11.91 -13.73 -10.50
N ALA A 32 -12.19 -14.18 -11.72
CA ALA A 32 -13.11 -13.50 -12.62
C ALA A 32 -14.52 -13.37 -12.04
N LYS A 33 -15.04 -14.39 -11.35
CA LYS A 33 -16.34 -14.30 -10.65
C LYS A 33 -16.35 -13.27 -9.52
N ALA A 34 -15.27 -13.14 -8.78
CA ALA A 34 -15.15 -12.12 -7.72
C ALA A 34 -15.09 -10.71 -8.33
N LEU A 35 -14.33 -10.55 -9.41
CA LEU A 35 -14.24 -9.30 -10.17
C LEU A 35 -15.59 -8.90 -10.75
N THR A 36 -16.28 -9.83 -11.43
CA THR A 36 -17.60 -9.61 -12.05
C THR A 36 -18.61 -9.14 -11.00
N ARG A 37 -18.76 -9.85 -9.90
CA ARG A 37 -19.67 -9.46 -8.81
C ARG A 37 -19.37 -8.04 -8.30
N SER A 38 -18.09 -7.69 -8.17
CA SER A 38 -17.70 -6.37 -7.69
C SER A 38 -18.05 -5.26 -8.69
N ILE A 39 -18.02 -5.55 -9.98
CA ILE A 39 -18.48 -4.63 -11.04
C ILE A 39 -20.00 -4.50 -11.01
N GLU A 40 -20.74 -5.61 -10.88
CA GLU A 40 -22.20 -5.63 -10.81
C GLU A 40 -22.78 -4.91 -9.61
N GLU A 41 -22.06 -4.89 -8.47
CA GLU A 41 -22.44 -4.13 -7.28
C GLU A 41 -22.48 -2.61 -7.54
N GLU A 42 -21.76 -2.10 -8.55
CA GLU A 42 -21.60 -0.66 -8.79
C GLU A 42 -22.21 -0.18 -10.11
N TRP A 43 -22.27 -1.03 -11.12
CA TRP A 43 -22.79 -0.68 -12.43
C TRP A 43 -23.90 -1.62 -12.86
N SER A 44 -25.01 -1.06 -13.32
CA SER A 44 -26.12 -1.84 -13.84
C SER A 44 -25.82 -2.38 -15.24
N ASN A 45 -26.55 -3.40 -15.67
CA ASN A 45 -26.41 -3.99 -17.02
C ASN A 45 -26.80 -3.07 -18.19
N ARG A 46 -27.28 -1.85 -17.90
CA ARG A 46 -27.49 -0.80 -18.90
C ARG A 46 -26.20 -0.06 -19.27
N THR A 47 -25.16 -0.19 -18.45
CA THR A 47 -23.85 0.45 -18.69
C THR A 47 -23.10 -0.30 -19.79
N PRO A 48 -22.78 0.33 -20.92
CA PRO A 48 -21.94 -0.30 -21.94
C PRO A 48 -20.52 -0.47 -21.40
N ILE A 49 -19.95 -1.65 -21.58
CA ILE A 49 -18.64 -2.02 -21.08
C ILE A 49 -17.66 -2.22 -22.23
N VAL A 50 -16.49 -1.61 -22.12
CA VAL A 50 -15.36 -1.82 -23.04
C VAL A 50 -14.22 -2.45 -22.25
N VAL A 51 -13.81 -3.65 -22.65
CA VAL A 51 -12.74 -4.42 -22.00
C VAL A 51 -11.48 -4.36 -22.85
N PHE A 52 -10.39 -3.88 -22.29
CA PHE A 52 -9.07 -3.93 -22.90
C PHE A 52 -8.24 -5.02 -22.22
N ALA A 53 -7.99 -6.11 -22.95
CA ALA A 53 -7.28 -7.27 -22.45
C ALA A 53 -5.87 -7.37 -23.05
N GLY A 54 -4.88 -7.64 -22.20
CA GLY A 54 -3.52 -7.93 -22.62
C GLY A 54 -3.28 -9.40 -22.95
N PRO A 55 -2.08 -9.78 -23.36
CA PRO A 55 -1.78 -11.15 -23.78
C PRO A 55 -1.48 -12.12 -22.62
N GLY A 56 -1.29 -11.60 -21.41
CA GLY A 56 -0.94 -12.35 -20.20
C GLY A 56 -2.16 -12.83 -19.40
N ASN A 57 -1.90 -13.29 -18.16
CA ASN A 57 -2.96 -13.81 -17.29
C ASN A 57 -3.98 -12.74 -16.90
N ASN A 58 -3.54 -11.48 -16.68
CA ASN A 58 -4.48 -10.37 -16.42
C ASN A 58 -5.48 -10.16 -17.58
N GLY A 59 -5.00 -10.32 -18.83
CA GLY A 59 -5.88 -10.37 -19.99
C GLY A 59 -6.81 -11.59 -19.99
N GLY A 60 -6.32 -12.72 -19.50
CA GLY A 60 -7.15 -13.92 -19.29
C GLY A 60 -8.28 -13.68 -18.29
N ASP A 61 -7.99 -13.02 -17.16
CA ASP A 61 -9.01 -12.58 -16.19
C ASP A 61 -10.02 -11.62 -16.82
N ALA A 62 -9.53 -10.64 -17.60
CA ALA A 62 -10.39 -9.67 -18.28
C ALA A 62 -11.32 -10.33 -19.31
N LEU A 63 -10.84 -11.32 -20.07
CA LEU A 63 -11.66 -12.09 -21.02
C LEU A 63 -12.71 -12.94 -20.30
N ALA A 64 -12.36 -13.54 -19.17
CA ALA A 64 -13.31 -14.29 -18.34
C ALA A 64 -14.38 -13.37 -17.73
N VAL A 65 -13.98 -12.19 -17.21
CA VAL A 65 -14.91 -11.15 -16.72
C VAL A 65 -15.84 -10.68 -17.84
N ALA A 66 -15.30 -10.41 -19.03
CA ALA A 66 -16.11 -10.00 -20.18
C ALA A 66 -17.17 -11.03 -20.55
N ARG A 67 -16.81 -12.33 -20.53
CA ARG A 67 -17.75 -13.42 -20.77
C ARG A 67 -18.84 -13.46 -19.72
N LEU A 68 -18.50 -13.44 -18.44
CA LEU A 68 -19.45 -13.49 -17.33
C LEU A 68 -20.41 -12.30 -17.37
N LEU A 69 -19.91 -11.08 -17.48
CA LEU A 69 -20.76 -9.88 -17.62
C LEU A 69 -21.72 -9.98 -18.82
N SER A 70 -21.24 -10.52 -19.94
CA SER A 70 -22.10 -10.72 -21.13
C SER A 70 -23.18 -11.77 -20.90
N GLU A 71 -22.88 -12.86 -20.18
CA GLU A 71 -23.85 -13.89 -19.78
C GLU A 71 -24.93 -13.30 -18.85
N ASP A 72 -24.54 -12.30 -17.98
CA ASP A 72 -25.43 -11.57 -17.07
C ASP A 72 -26.15 -10.37 -17.74
N GLY A 73 -26.03 -10.26 -19.06
CA GLY A 73 -26.83 -9.34 -19.88
C GLY A 73 -26.23 -7.96 -20.10
N TYR A 74 -24.96 -7.74 -19.74
CA TYR A 74 -24.26 -6.50 -20.07
C TYR A 74 -23.91 -6.42 -21.55
N GLN A 75 -23.86 -5.19 -22.08
CA GLN A 75 -23.35 -4.94 -23.43
C GLN A 75 -21.82 -4.79 -23.37
N VAL A 76 -21.10 -5.84 -23.76
CA VAL A 76 -19.66 -5.91 -23.64
C VAL A 76 -19.00 -5.89 -25.02
N SER A 77 -18.02 -4.98 -25.20
CA SER A 77 -17.10 -4.95 -26.33
C SER A 77 -15.69 -5.27 -25.85
N VAL A 78 -14.99 -6.19 -26.53
CA VAL A 78 -13.69 -6.70 -26.07
C VAL A 78 -12.61 -6.46 -27.11
N TYR A 79 -11.49 -5.93 -26.66
CA TYR A 79 -10.28 -5.68 -27.47
C TYR A 79 -9.09 -6.41 -26.84
N LEU A 80 -8.65 -7.50 -27.49
CA LEU A 80 -7.52 -8.31 -27.05
C LEU A 80 -6.24 -7.91 -27.79
N PHE A 81 -5.25 -7.39 -27.06
CA PHE A 81 -3.96 -7.00 -27.63
C PHE A 81 -3.01 -8.20 -27.71
N ASN A 82 -2.86 -8.77 -28.90
CA ASN A 82 -1.99 -9.92 -29.17
C ASN A 82 -0.90 -9.57 -30.21
N VAL A 83 -0.23 -8.44 -30.04
CA VAL A 83 0.77 -7.87 -30.99
C VAL A 83 1.95 -8.80 -31.28
N HIS A 84 2.26 -9.76 -30.40
CA HIS A 84 3.35 -10.71 -30.59
C HIS A 84 2.89 -12.12 -30.95
N ASN A 85 1.61 -12.33 -31.23
CA ASN A 85 0.98 -13.64 -31.45
C ASN A 85 1.31 -14.67 -30.37
N LYS A 86 1.40 -14.21 -29.12
CA LYS A 86 1.76 -15.05 -27.96
C LYS A 86 0.86 -14.69 -26.78
N LEU A 87 -0.10 -15.55 -26.50
CA LEU A 87 -0.97 -15.49 -25.32
C LEU A 87 -0.46 -16.46 -24.24
N SER A 88 -0.76 -16.17 -22.97
CA SER A 88 -0.63 -17.19 -21.93
C SER A 88 -1.65 -18.31 -22.17
N ALA A 89 -1.39 -19.50 -21.63
CA ALA A 89 -2.25 -20.66 -21.85
C ALA A 89 -3.72 -20.41 -21.41
N ASP A 90 -3.88 -19.78 -20.24
CA ASP A 90 -5.19 -19.46 -19.70
C ASP A 90 -5.88 -18.33 -20.47
N CYS A 91 -5.12 -17.32 -20.93
CA CYS A 91 -5.64 -16.26 -21.80
C CYS A 91 -6.15 -16.85 -23.13
N ALA A 92 -5.37 -17.74 -23.76
CA ALA A 92 -5.78 -18.41 -25.00
C ALA A 92 -7.05 -19.25 -24.81
N THR A 93 -7.17 -19.96 -23.68
CA THR A 93 -8.35 -20.74 -23.33
C THR A 93 -9.56 -19.84 -23.10
N ASN A 94 -9.40 -18.72 -22.37
CA ASN A 94 -10.49 -17.78 -22.13
C ASN A 94 -10.89 -17.02 -23.42
N LYS A 95 -9.94 -16.72 -24.31
CA LYS A 95 -10.24 -16.22 -25.65
C LYS A 95 -11.20 -17.19 -26.39
N LYS A 96 -10.87 -18.49 -26.41
CA LYS A 96 -11.73 -19.49 -27.05
C LYS A 96 -13.14 -19.53 -26.43
N ARG A 97 -13.22 -19.59 -25.08
CA ARG A 97 -14.49 -19.56 -24.35
C ARG A 97 -15.32 -18.32 -24.68
N LEU A 98 -14.67 -17.15 -24.73
CA LEU A 98 -15.31 -15.88 -25.05
C LEU A 98 -15.85 -15.86 -26.46
N THR A 99 -15.08 -16.35 -27.45
CA THR A 99 -15.52 -16.39 -28.87
C THR A 99 -16.66 -17.41 -29.14
N GLU A 100 -16.78 -18.40 -28.28
CA GLU A 100 -17.90 -19.37 -28.31
C GLU A 100 -19.16 -18.82 -27.61
N CYS A 101 -19.03 -17.74 -26.82
CA CYS A 101 -20.13 -17.12 -26.10
C CYS A 101 -21.03 -16.30 -27.05
N LYS A 102 -22.29 -16.70 -27.22
CA LYS A 102 -23.23 -16.03 -28.12
C LYS A 102 -23.67 -14.64 -27.67
N SER A 103 -23.49 -14.30 -26.41
CA SER A 103 -23.87 -13.00 -25.84
C SER A 103 -22.88 -11.88 -26.19
N ILE A 104 -21.63 -12.20 -26.55
CA ILE A 104 -20.62 -11.24 -26.96
C ILE A 104 -20.97 -10.68 -28.35
N LYS A 105 -21.19 -9.36 -28.38
CA LYS A 105 -21.56 -8.67 -29.63
C LYS A 105 -20.36 -8.20 -30.43
N HIS A 106 -19.27 -7.85 -29.75
CA HIS A 106 -18.08 -7.33 -30.39
C HIS A 106 -16.81 -7.86 -29.72
N PHE A 107 -15.99 -8.54 -30.51
CA PHE A 107 -14.67 -9.02 -30.12
C PHE A 107 -13.67 -8.70 -31.25
N THR A 108 -12.59 -8.01 -30.88
CA THR A 108 -11.50 -7.69 -31.82
C THR A 108 -10.17 -8.11 -31.23
N GLU A 109 -9.43 -8.93 -31.98
CA GLU A 109 -8.04 -9.24 -31.67
C GLU A 109 -7.11 -8.30 -32.44
N ILE A 110 -6.24 -7.59 -31.70
CA ILE A 110 -5.34 -6.57 -32.23
C ILE A 110 -3.94 -7.16 -32.34
N THR A 111 -3.47 -7.31 -33.56
CA THR A 111 -2.12 -7.85 -33.87
C THR A 111 -1.19 -6.81 -34.49
N VAL A 112 -1.76 -5.75 -35.02
CA VAL A 112 -1.08 -4.64 -35.71
C VAL A 112 -1.70 -3.29 -35.29
N ASN A 113 -1.96 -2.44 -36.23
CA ASN A 113 -2.60 -1.14 -35.98
C ASN A 113 -3.98 -1.28 -35.36
N PHE A 114 -4.30 -0.38 -34.48
CA PHE A 114 -5.59 -0.34 -33.78
C PHE A 114 -6.16 1.07 -33.80
N ASP A 115 -7.40 1.19 -34.21
CA ASP A 115 -8.20 2.38 -34.09
C ASP A 115 -9.13 2.22 -32.88
N PRO A 116 -8.91 2.96 -31.78
CA PRO A 116 -9.63 2.77 -30.54
C PRO A 116 -11.11 3.16 -30.69
N PRO A 117 -12.04 2.46 -30.02
CA PRO A 117 -13.45 2.82 -30.03
C PRO A 117 -13.67 4.15 -29.31
N GLN A 118 -14.70 4.88 -29.70
CA GLN A 118 -15.10 6.08 -28.97
C GLN A 118 -15.56 5.72 -27.55
N LEU A 119 -14.93 6.31 -26.56
CA LEU A 119 -15.25 6.17 -25.14
C LEU A 119 -16.05 7.39 -24.67
N THR A 120 -17.19 7.18 -24.04
CA THR A 120 -18.09 8.24 -23.54
C THR A 120 -18.20 8.19 -22.01
N GLU A 121 -18.73 9.24 -21.38
CA GLU A 121 -18.97 9.28 -19.93
C GLU A 121 -19.86 8.15 -19.42
N GLY A 122 -20.79 7.65 -20.26
CA GLY A 122 -21.65 6.51 -19.92
C GLY A 122 -21.01 5.15 -20.07
N THR A 123 -19.77 5.09 -20.57
CA THR A 123 -19.04 3.83 -20.79
C THR A 123 -18.26 3.44 -19.53
N LEU A 124 -18.22 2.16 -19.21
CA LEU A 124 -17.29 1.59 -18.25
C LEU A 124 -16.12 0.95 -19.01
N VAL A 125 -14.90 1.37 -18.73
CA VAL A 125 -13.70 0.70 -19.21
C VAL A 125 -13.20 -0.29 -18.16
N VAL A 126 -12.96 -1.52 -18.59
CA VAL A 126 -12.28 -2.55 -17.78
C VAL A 126 -10.85 -2.70 -18.30
N ASP A 127 -9.90 -2.27 -17.50
CA ASP A 127 -8.47 -2.36 -17.77
C ASP A 127 -7.92 -3.71 -17.28
N GLY A 128 -7.60 -4.59 -18.21
CA GLY A 128 -6.93 -5.86 -18.01
C GLY A 128 -5.72 -6.03 -18.91
N LEU A 129 -5.05 -4.92 -19.30
CA LEU A 129 -3.90 -4.99 -20.19
C LEU A 129 -2.69 -5.65 -19.52
N PHE A 130 -2.33 -5.20 -18.32
CA PHE A 130 -1.20 -5.73 -17.54
C PHE A 130 -1.56 -5.80 -16.06
N GLY A 131 -1.11 -6.86 -15.39
CA GLY A 131 -1.26 -7.08 -13.96
C GLY A 131 0.08 -7.10 -13.23
N SER A 132 0.15 -7.85 -12.15
CA SER A 132 1.29 -7.96 -11.24
C SER A 132 2.61 -8.44 -11.86
N GLY A 133 2.58 -8.98 -13.06
CA GLY A 133 3.77 -9.41 -13.79
C GLY A 133 4.54 -8.31 -14.55
N LEU A 134 4.08 -7.06 -14.52
CA LEU A 134 4.76 -5.96 -15.19
C LEU A 134 6.05 -5.58 -14.45
N ASN A 135 7.18 -5.57 -15.16
CA ASN A 135 8.52 -5.32 -14.58
C ASN A 135 9.32 -4.23 -15.30
N LYS A 136 8.70 -3.52 -16.22
CA LYS A 136 9.31 -2.39 -16.94
C LYS A 136 8.21 -1.41 -17.40
N PRO A 137 8.56 -0.13 -17.62
CA PRO A 137 7.62 0.87 -18.10
C PRO A 137 6.96 0.47 -19.42
N LEU A 138 5.67 0.82 -19.55
CA LEU A 138 4.95 0.62 -20.81
C LEU A 138 5.49 1.55 -21.91
N ALA A 139 5.56 1.02 -23.13
CA ALA A 139 6.04 1.75 -24.32
C ALA A 139 5.16 1.42 -25.54
N GLY A 140 5.38 2.16 -26.65
CA GLY A 140 4.75 1.90 -27.94
C GLY A 140 3.22 1.97 -27.88
N GLY A 141 2.55 1.02 -28.54
CA GLY A 141 1.10 0.97 -28.65
C GLY A 141 0.35 0.84 -27.31
N PHE A 142 0.92 0.13 -26.34
CA PHE A 142 0.33 0.04 -25.00
C PHE A 142 0.36 1.38 -24.25
N ALA A 143 1.48 2.12 -24.34
CA ALA A 143 1.57 3.46 -23.76
C ALA A 143 0.59 4.44 -24.44
N ALA A 144 0.42 4.35 -25.76
CA ALA A 144 -0.54 5.15 -26.49
C ALA A 144 -1.98 4.82 -26.06
N MET A 145 -2.29 3.53 -25.85
CA MET A 145 -3.61 3.11 -25.37
C MET A 145 -3.92 3.61 -23.95
N VAL A 146 -2.95 3.52 -23.03
CA VAL A 146 -3.09 4.07 -21.69
C VAL A 146 -3.39 5.58 -21.73
N LYS A 147 -2.63 6.33 -22.53
CA LYS A 147 -2.87 7.77 -22.70
C LYS A 147 -4.25 8.07 -23.29
N TYR A 148 -4.70 7.28 -24.27
CA TYR A 148 -6.03 7.41 -24.84
C TYR A 148 -7.12 7.20 -23.79
N ILE A 149 -7.02 6.15 -22.97
CA ILE A 149 -7.98 5.88 -21.89
C ILE A 149 -7.98 7.04 -20.88
N ASN A 150 -6.81 7.47 -20.43
CA ASN A 150 -6.68 8.55 -19.44
C ASN A 150 -7.19 9.92 -19.92
N GLN A 151 -7.17 10.16 -21.22
CA GLN A 151 -7.69 11.39 -21.85
C GLN A 151 -9.17 11.31 -22.21
N SER A 152 -9.76 10.14 -22.10
CA SER A 152 -11.18 9.89 -22.40
C SER A 152 -12.03 10.03 -21.13
N PRO A 153 -13.33 10.31 -21.24
CA PRO A 153 -14.19 10.60 -20.10
C PRO A 153 -14.81 9.38 -19.36
N PRO A 154 -14.63 8.10 -19.75
CA PRO A 154 -15.29 6.97 -19.10
C PRO A 154 -14.80 6.75 -17.67
N LYS A 155 -15.60 6.00 -16.89
CA LYS A 155 -15.13 5.39 -15.66
C LYS A 155 -14.24 4.20 -15.97
N VAL A 156 -13.17 4.03 -15.17
CA VAL A 156 -12.17 2.97 -15.38
C VAL A 156 -12.08 2.07 -14.16
N VAL A 157 -12.24 0.76 -14.38
CA VAL A 157 -11.97 -0.29 -13.40
C VAL A 157 -10.73 -1.05 -13.83
N SER A 158 -9.68 -1.04 -13.00
CA SER A 158 -8.48 -1.85 -13.25
C SER A 158 -8.52 -3.18 -12.51
N ILE A 159 -8.24 -4.26 -13.25
CA ILE A 159 -8.13 -5.62 -12.71
C ILE A 159 -6.74 -5.78 -12.11
N ASP A 160 -6.69 -6.20 -10.87
CA ASP A 160 -5.51 -6.51 -10.06
C ASP A 160 -4.63 -5.29 -9.73
N ILE A 161 -4.13 -4.58 -10.71
CA ILE A 161 -3.31 -3.36 -10.60
C ILE A 161 -3.53 -2.49 -11.83
N PRO A 162 -3.58 -1.15 -11.71
CA PRO A 162 -3.68 -0.28 -12.89
C PRO A 162 -2.56 -0.55 -13.89
N SER A 163 -2.92 -0.80 -15.13
CA SER A 163 -1.94 -1.14 -16.16
C SER A 163 -0.90 -0.04 -16.31
N GLY A 164 0.36 -0.44 -16.32
CA GLY A 164 1.50 0.48 -16.30
C GLY A 164 2.13 0.68 -14.92
N MET A 165 1.43 0.37 -13.83
CA MET A 165 1.98 0.38 -12.48
C MET A 165 2.69 -0.95 -12.20
N MET A 166 3.90 -0.90 -11.64
CA MET A 166 4.64 -2.07 -11.16
C MET A 166 4.31 -2.36 -9.69
N CYS A 167 4.36 -3.62 -9.28
CA CYS A 167 3.93 -4.05 -7.95
C CYS A 167 4.75 -3.47 -6.80
N GLU A 168 6.04 -3.24 -7.01
CA GLU A 168 6.96 -2.80 -5.95
C GLU A 168 7.47 -1.39 -6.22
N ASP A 169 8.48 -1.25 -7.06
CA ASP A 169 9.22 -0.01 -7.30
C ASP A 169 8.81 0.67 -8.60
N ASN A 170 8.35 1.90 -8.50
CA ASN A 170 7.97 2.76 -9.62
C ASN A 170 8.89 3.98 -9.78
N THR A 171 10.03 4.02 -9.09
CA THR A 171 10.96 5.17 -9.11
C THR A 171 11.39 5.57 -10.52
N PHE A 172 11.67 4.59 -11.36
CA PHE A 172 12.07 4.81 -12.76
C PHE A 172 10.96 4.52 -13.77
N ASN A 173 9.71 4.48 -13.31
CA ASN A 173 8.57 4.25 -14.18
C ASN A 173 8.18 5.54 -14.94
N ILE A 174 7.52 5.35 -16.09
CA ILE A 174 6.93 6.46 -16.85
C ILE A 174 5.48 6.66 -16.36
N HIS A 175 5.30 7.55 -15.41
CA HIS A 175 4.04 7.80 -14.73
C HIS A 175 2.89 8.18 -15.69
N ALA A 176 3.20 8.88 -16.81
CA ALA A 176 2.22 9.21 -17.84
C ALA A 176 1.66 7.98 -18.60
N ASN A 177 2.28 6.80 -18.42
CA ASN A 177 1.87 5.54 -19.04
C ASN A 177 1.23 4.58 -18.02
N ILE A 178 0.70 5.11 -16.92
CA ILE A 178 -0.07 4.36 -15.90
C ILE A 178 -1.55 4.76 -16.05
N ILE A 179 -2.45 3.77 -16.02
CA ILE A 179 -3.90 4.00 -16.00
C ILE A 179 -4.30 4.74 -14.72
N HIS A 180 -5.15 5.76 -14.87
CA HIS A 180 -5.87 6.39 -13.76
C HIS A 180 -7.21 5.68 -13.58
N ALA A 181 -7.26 4.75 -12.65
CA ALA A 181 -8.49 4.03 -12.35
C ALA A 181 -9.42 4.84 -11.42
N ASP A 182 -10.74 4.68 -11.58
CA ASP A 182 -11.73 5.08 -10.58
C ASP A 182 -11.89 4.03 -9.50
N LEU A 183 -11.67 2.76 -9.87
CA LEU A 183 -11.72 1.61 -8.98
C LEU A 183 -10.64 0.59 -9.37
N THR A 184 -9.83 0.18 -8.40
CA THR A 184 -8.89 -0.93 -8.55
C THR A 184 -9.39 -2.13 -7.76
N LEU A 185 -9.63 -3.24 -8.47
CA LEU A 185 -10.04 -4.52 -7.90
C LEU A 185 -8.82 -5.44 -7.78
N THR A 186 -8.13 -5.38 -6.66
CA THR A 186 -6.91 -6.17 -6.46
C THR A 186 -7.21 -7.54 -5.88
N LEU A 187 -6.51 -8.57 -6.39
CA LEU A 187 -6.74 -9.96 -6.03
C LEU A 187 -5.93 -10.35 -4.79
N GLN A 188 -6.59 -10.96 -3.82
CA GLN A 188 -6.13 -11.54 -2.56
C GLN A 188 -5.48 -10.54 -1.59
N GLN A 189 -4.61 -9.65 -2.05
CA GLN A 189 -3.88 -8.72 -1.19
C GLN A 189 -3.44 -7.46 -1.93
N LYS A 190 -3.15 -6.42 -1.18
CA LYS A 190 -2.55 -5.19 -1.71
C LYS A 190 -1.12 -5.46 -2.16
N LYS A 191 -0.69 -4.81 -3.24
CA LYS A 191 0.70 -4.77 -3.69
C LYS A 191 1.42 -3.61 -3.00
N LEU A 192 2.75 -3.69 -2.85
CA LEU A 192 3.53 -2.69 -2.12
C LEU A 192 3.32 -1.28 -2.68
N SER A 193 3.36 -1.13 -4.01
CA SER A 193 3.18 0.17 -4.68
C SER A 193 1.84 0.84 -4.36
N MET A 194 0.78 0.06 -4.11
CA MET A 194 -0.54 0.59 -3.74
C MET A 194 -0.58 1.28 -2.37
N LEU A 195 0.47 1.12 -1.57
CA LEU A 195 0.61 1.69 -0.23
C LEU A 195 1.48 2.96 -0.24
N LEU A 196 2.05 3.32 -1.39
CA LEU A 196 2.94 4.46 -1.53
C LEU A 196 2.16 5.69 -2.00
N ALA A 197 2.46 6.84 -1.41
CA ALA A 197 1.69 8.07 -1.63
C ALA A 197 1.72 8.57 -3.08
N ASP A 198 2.83 8.39 -3.77
CA ASP A 198 3.01 8.79 -5.17
C ASP A 198 2.17 7.96 -6.16
N MET A 199 1.80 6.73 -5.76
CA MET A 199 0.96 5.85 -6.57
C MET A 199 -0.54 6.00 -6.29
N GLN A 200 -0.93 6.66 -5.21
CA GLN A 200 -2.32 6.79 -4.77
C GLN A 200 -3.24 7.39 -5.85
N GLN A 201 -2.75 8.33 -6.64
CA GLN A 201 -3.52 9.01 -7.69
C GLN A 201 -3.99 8.09 -8.83
N TYR A 202 -3.35 6.92 -9.00
CA TYR A 202 -3.67 5.97 -10.08
C TYR A 202 -4.70 4.92 -9.66
N LEU A 203 -4.91 4.73 -8.36
CA LEU A 203 -5.69 3.60 -7.84
C LEU A 203 -7.20 3.85 -7.81
N GLY A 204 -7.63 5.11 -7.67
CA GLY A 204 -9.01 5.41 -7.32
C GLY A 204 -9.40 4.75 -5.99
N ARG A 205 -10.60 4.22 -5.90
CA ARG A 205 -11.00 3.36 -4.77
C ARG A 205 -10.35 2.00 -4.90
N LEU A 206 -9.72 1.52 -3.83
CA LEU A 206 -9.05 0.22 -3.80
C LEU A 206 -9.92 -0.80 -3.05
N LYS A 207 -10.30 -1.89 -3.71
CA LYS A 207 -11.03 -3.02 -3.13
C LYS A 207 -10.20 -4.29 -3.26
N VAL A 208 -9.97 -4.97 -2.13
CA VAL A 208 -9.29 -6.27 -2.10
C VAL A 208 -10.33 -7.36 -2.23
N LEU A 209 -10.16 -8.26 -3.20
CA LEU A 209 -11.04 -9.38 -3.45
C LEU A 209 -10.37 -10.68 -2.98
N ASP A 210 -10.98 -11.36 -2.02
CA ASP A 210 -10.53 -12.67 -1.57
C ASP A 210 -10.89 -13.73 -2.62
N ILE A 211 -9.87 -14.31 -3.22
CA ILE A 211 -9.98 -15.41 -4.19
C ILE A 211 -9.58 -16.76 -3.57
N ARG A 212 -9.47 -16.80 -2.25
CA ARG A 212 -9.18 -18.00 -1.45
C ARG A 212 -7.87 -18.68 -1.84
N LEU A 213 -6.78 -17.91 -1.89
CA LEU A 213 -5.44 -18.48 -2.04
C LEU A 213 -5.00 -19.14 -0.73
N SER A 214 -4.00 -20.01 -0.80
CA SER A 214 -3.53 -20.81 0.33
C SER A 214 -3.14 -19.97 1.55
N GLN A 215 -3.92 -20.08 2.61
CA GLN A 215 -3.61 -19.45 3.89
C GLN A 215 -2.35 -20.02 4.53
N GLU A 216 -2.11 -21.31 4.33
CA GLU A 216 -0.91 -21.99 4.83
C GLU A 216 0.36 -21.38 4.26
N PHE A 217 0.40 -21.16 2.93
CA PHE A 217 1.52 -20.49 2.28
C PHE A 217 1.70 -19.06 2.81
N MET A 218 0.60 -18.30 2.92
CA MET A 218 0.64 -16.92 3.42
C MET A 218 1.17 -16.83 4.86
N LEU A 219 0.86 -17.80 5.71
CA LEU A 219 1.36 -17.82 7.09
C LEU A 219 2.84 -18.21 7.17
N LYS A 220 3.27 -19.21 6.39
CA LYS A 220 4.63 -19.77 6.44
C LYS A 220 5.67 -18.94 5.68
N THR A 221 5.27 -18.20 4.65
CA THR A 221 6.20 -17.44 3.81
C THR A 221 6.65 -16.16 4.52
N ASP A 222 7.97 -15.98 4.64
CA ASP A 222 8.55 -14.74 5.13
C ASP A 222 8.36 -13.61 4.14
N CYS A 223 8.04 -12.42 4.64
CA CYS A 223 7.90 -11.23 3.83
C CYS A 223 8.62 -10.03 4.46
N LYS A 224 9.12 -9.16 3.59
CA LYS A 224 9.86 -7.96 4.01
C LYS A 224 8.94 -6.85 4.53
N TYR A 225 7.71 -6.79 4.05
CA TYR A 225 6.76 -5.72 4.32
C TYR A 225 5.48 -6.27 4.93
N GLN A 226 4.97 -5.54 5.93
CA GLN A 226 3.73 -5.91 6.62
C GLN A 226 2.89 -4.66 6.87
N ILE A 227 1.58 -4.81 6.78
CA ILE A 227 0.62 -3.83 7.29
C ILE A 227 0.21 -4.28 8.69
N LEU A 228 0.33 -3.37 9.66
CA LEU A 228 -0.23 -3.60 10.98
C LEU A 228 -1.74 -3.46 10.93
N GLU A 229 -2.43 -4.48 11.40
CA GLU A 229 -3.89 -4.53 11.51
C GLU A 229 -4.30 -4.46 12.98
N GLU A 230 -5.57 -4.19 13.25
CA GLU A 230 -6.08 -4.10 14.62
C GLU A 230 -5.80 -5.37 15.43
N SER A 231 -5.89 -6.55 14.80
CA SER A 231 -5.57 -7.84 15.41
C SER A 231 -4.12 -7.93 15.90
N ASP A 232 -3.18 -7.36 15.13
CA ASP A 232 -1.75 -7.34 15.49
C ASP A 232 -1.53 -6.45 16.71
N ILE A 233 -2.16 -5.28 16.72
CA ILE A 233 -2.08 -4.34 17.85
C ILE A 233 -2.73 -4.94 19.10
N ARG A 234 -3.89 -5.60 18.97
CA ARG A 234 -4.54 -6.27 20.10
C ARG A 234 -3.68 -7.35 20.76
N GLN A 235 -2.89 -8.10 19.97
CA GLN A 235 -1.97 -9.10 20.49
C GLN A 235 -0.77 -8.48 21.24
N LEU A 236 -0.35 -7.27 20.84
CA LEU A 236 0.73 -6.55 21.53
C LEU A 236 0.27 -5.91 22.85
N MET A 237 -1.02 -5.61 22.98
CA MET A 237 -1.56 -5.01 24.18
C MET A 237 -1.70 -6.04 25.30
N LYS A 238 -0.98 -5.81 26.41
CA LYS A 238 -1.12 -6.62 27.61
C LYS A 238 -2.30 -6.10 28.45
N PRO A 239 -3.21 -6.97 28.89
CA PRO A 239 -4.25 -6.57 29.85
C PRO A 239 -3.60 -6.10 31.15
N ARG A 240 -4.20 -5.08 31.78
CA ARG A 240 -3.74 -4.63 33.09
C ARG A 240 -4.21 -5.61 34.16
N GLU A 241 -3.31 -5.97 35.05
CA GLU A 241 -3.65 -6.73 36.26
C GLU A 241 -4.43 -5.87 37.26
N ASP A 242 -5.23 -6.47 38.11
CA ASP A 242 -6.10 -5.76 39.08
C ASP A 242 -5.30 -4.86 40.03
N PHE A 243 -4.06 -5.21 40.35
CA PHE A 243 -3.18 -4.46 41.23
C PHE A 243 -2.09 -3.70 40.47
N ALA A 244 -2.25 -3.51 39.16
CA ALA A 244 -1.27 -2.74 38.39
C ALA A 244 -1.24 -1.27 38.86
N HIS A 245 -0.05 -0.73 38.97
CA HIS A 245 0.18 0.66 39.37
C HIS A 245 1.15 1.33 38.39
N LYS A 246 1.31 2.66 38.50
CA LYS A 246 2.16 3.43 37.57
C LYS A 246 3.60 2.91 37.47
N GLY A 247 4.14 2.27 38.50
CA GLY A 247 5.48 1.70 38.50
C GLY A 247 5.60 0.38 37.73
N SER A 248 4.49 -0.38 37.55
CA SER A 248 4.47 -1.66 36.84
C SER A 248 4.14 -1.52 35.33
N MET A 249 3.76 -0.32 34.89
CA MET A 249 3.31 -0.06 33.52
C MET A 249 4.35 0.65 32.66
N GLY A 250 5.62 0.63 33.09
CA GLY A 250 6.73 1.19 32.34
C GLY A 250 7.00 2.68 32.60
N ASN A 251 8.21 3.09 32.26
CA ASN A 251 8.70 4.45 32.39
C ASN A 251 9.32 4.90 31.04
N ALA A 252 8.71 5.86 30.38
CA ALA A 252 9.14 6.33 29.07
C ALA A 252 9.79 7.71 29.14
N LEU A 253 10.84 7.92 28.33
CA LEU A 253 11.40 9.22 28.04
C LEU A 253 10.96 9.68 26.65
N LEU A 254 10.47 10.90 26.54
CA LEU A 254 10.21 11.56 25.26
C LEU A 254 11.11 12.79 25.13
N ILE A 255 11.89 12.85 24.08
CA ILE A 255 12.70 14.01 23.71
C ILE A 255 12.01 14.71 22.55
N ALA A 256 11.32 15.82 22.83
CA ALA A 256 10.39 16.40 21.87
C ALA A 256 10.19 17.91 22.09
N GLY A 257 9.86 18.60 21.01
CA GLY A 257 9.55 20.02 21.00
C GLY A 257 10.77 20.92 20.87
N SER A 258 10.53 22.06 20.25
CA SER A 258 11.43 23.21 20.17
C SER A 258 10.61 24.48 20.26
N TYR A 259 11.25 25.64 20.28
CA TYR A 259 10.54 26.93 20.25
C TYR A 259 9.70 27.04 18.99
N GLY A 260 8.39 27.29 19.16
CA GLY A 260 7.41 27.29 18.07
C GLY A 260 6.78 25.93 17.75
N MET A 261 7.34 24.83 18.27
CA MET A 261 6.82 23.46 18.06
C MET A 261 6.50 22.72 19.38
N SER A 262 6.16 23.43 20.43
CA SER A 262 5.75 22.86 21.73
C SER A 262 4.52 21.94 21.62
N GLY A 263 3.64 22.20 20.66
CA GLY A 263 2.46 21.35 20.43
C GLY A 263 2.82 19.91 20.10
N ALA A 264 3.96 19.66 19.44
CA ALA A 264 4.43 18.32 19.14
C ALA A 264 4.80 17.55 20.41
N SER A 265 5.51 18.19 21.37
CA SER A 265 5.82 17.57 22.66
C SER A 265 4.56 17.29 23.48
N VAL A 266 3.57 18.21 23.47
CA VAL A 266 2.26 18.01 24.13
C VAL A 266 1.54 16.79 23.55
N LEU A 267 1.43 16.70 22.23
CA LEU A 267 0.72 15.60 21.55
C LEU A 267 1.41 14.26 21.78
N ALA A 268 2.73 14.19 21.63
CA ALA A 268 3.51 12.97 21.86
C ALA A 268 3.35 12.47 23.30
N THR A 269 3.45 13.39 24.29
CA THR A 269 3.32 13.07 25.70
C THR A 269 1.92 12.57 26.05
N LYS A 270 0.87 13.25 25.56
CA LYS A 270 -0.51 12.79 25.74
C LYS A 270 -0.76 11.42 25.10
N ALA A 271 -0.22 11.20 23.90
CA ALA A 271 -0.36 9.92 23.22
C ALA A 271 0.30 8.79 24.02
N CYS A 272 1.51 9.01 24.53
CA CYS A 272 2.23 8.05 25.36
C CYS A 272 1.45 7.69 26.64
N LEU A 273 0.91 8.67 27.34
CA LEU A 273 0.05 8.45 28.53
C LEU A 273 -1.22 7.67 28.17
N ARG A 274 -1.90 8.05 27.10
CA ARG A 274 -3.12 7.36 26.63
C ARG A 274 -2.88 5.95 26.14
N ALA A 275 -1.68 5.66 25.59
CA ALA A 275 -1.27 4.31 25.22
C ALA A 275 -1.07 3.41 26.46
N GLY A 276 -1.00 3.99 27.66
CA GLY A 276 -1.03 3.26 28.91
C GLY A 276 0.29 3.16 29.67
N VAL A 277 1.29 3.95 29.32
CA VAL A 277 2.53 4.02 30.11
C VAL A 277 2.25 4.46 31.55
N GLY A 278 2.98 3.89 32.49
CA GLY A 278 2.84 4.23 33.91
C GLY A 278 3.40 5.58 34.29
N LYS A 279 4.53 5.95 33.70
CA LYS A 279 5.20 7.24 33.86
C LYS A 279 5.77 7.70 32.53
N VAL A 280 5.68 9.00 32.26
CA VAL A 280 6.36 9.64 31.16
C VAL A 280 7.16 10.83 31.65
N THR A 281 8.40 10.90 31.24
CA THR A 281 9.26 12.08 31.37
C THR A 281 9.42 12.70 29.99
N THR A 282 9.17 14.00 29.89
CA THR A 282 9.38 14.71 28.62
C THR A 282 10.55 15.66 28.77
N HIS A 283 11.61 15.40 28.00
CA HIS A 283 12.75 16.31 27.84
C HIS A 283 12.42 17.29 26.72
N THR A 284 12.50 18.60 27.07
CA THR A 284 12.10 19.68 26.18
C THR A 284 12.83 20.98 26.53
N PRO A 285 13.00 21.93 25.57
CA PRO A 285 13.59 23.24 25.87
C PRO A 285 12.85 24.01 26.95
N LYS A 286 13.57 24.85 27.69
CA LYS A 286 13.03 25.57 28.85
C LYS A 286 11.75 26.37 28.54
N ARG A 287 11.66 27.00 27.38
CA ARG A 287 10.47 27.78 26.99
C ARG A 287 9.19 26.97 26.85
N ASN A 288 9.29 25.67 26.80
CA ASN A 288 8.11 24.80 26.73
C ASN A 288 7.55 24.46 28.12
N TYR A 289 8.18 24.92 29.22
CA TYR A 289 7.77 24.54 30.56
C TYR A 289 6.29 24.81 30.86
N ASP A 290 5.86 26.06 30.75
CA ASP A 290 4.48 26.42 31.08
C ASP A 290 3.46 25.69 30.22
N ILE A 291 3.73 25.62 28.90
CA ILE A 291 2.85 24.93 27.96
C ILE A 291 2.70 23.46 28.35
N MET A 292 3.79 22.78 28.69
CA MET A 292 3.77 21.38 29.05
C MET A 292 3.06 21.16 30.39
N GLN A 293 3.37 21.93 31.42
CA GLN A 293 2.73 21.80 32.74
C GLN A 293 1.24 22.09 32.72
N ILE A 294 0.80 23.06 31.91
CA ILE A 294 -0.63 23.36 31.74
C ILE A 294 -1.33 22.29 30.93
N SER A 295 -0.71 21.84 29.84
CA SER A 295 -1.36 20.92 28.88
C SER A 295 -1.33 19.47 29.30
N VAL A 296 -0.28 19.02 30.01
CA VAL A 296 -0.05 17.62 30.41
C VAL A 296 0.52 17.58 31.83
N PRO A 297 -0.26 17.96 32.82
CA PRO A 297 0.22 18.03 34.22
C PRO A 297 0.64 16.67 34.80
N GLU A 298 0.25 15.56 34.17
CA GLU A 298 0.64 14.20 34.60
C GLU A 298 2.06 13.82 34.19
N ALA A 299 2.67 14.56 33.26
CA ALA A 299 4.03 14.29 32.79
C ALA A 299 5.08 14.92 33.71
N VAL A 300 6.17 14.20 33.91
CA VAL A 300 7.39 14.78 34.52
C VAL A 300 8.16 15.52 33.43
N LEU A 301 8.64 16.74 33.75
CA LEU A 301 9.46 17.50 32.81
C LEU A 301 10.92 17.43 33.22
N GLN A 302 11.77 17.20 32.23
CA GLN A 302 13.20 17.40 32.28
C GLN A 302 13.53 18.50 31.27
N LEU A 303 14.02 19.62 31.75
CA LEU A 303 14.30 20.78 30.89
C LEU A 303 15.70 20.69 30.31
N ASP A 304 15.79 20.98 29.01
CA ASP A 304 17.09 21.14 28.34
C ASP A 304 17.88 22.30 28.90
N HIS A 305 19.19 22.31 28.70
CA HIS A 305 20.05 23.43 29.07
C HIS A 305 19.69 24.69 28.26
N GLU A 306 19.30 24.51 26.99
CA GLU A 306 18.93 25.59 26.09
C GLU A 306 17.46 26.00 26.20
N GLU A 307 17.21 27.27 25.84
CA GLU A 307 15.88 27.86 25.90
C GLU A 307 14.95 27.36 24.77
N THR A 308 15.50 27.07 23.59
CA THR A 308 14.69 27.01 22.35
C THR A 308 14.84 25.73 21.57
N TYR A 309 15.84 24.89 21.80
CA TYR A 309 16.08 23.67 21.05
C TYR A 309 16.70 22.57 21.92
N PHE A 310 16.72 21.36 21.45
CA PHE A 310 17.38 20.21 22.06
C PHE A 310 18.91 20.35 21.86
N SER A 311 19.67 20.46 22.91
CA SER A 311 21.10 20.84 22.87
C SER A 311 22.06 19.74 23.31
N GLU A 312 21.64 18.83 24.20
CA GLU A 312 22.52 17.83 24.78
C GLU A 312 21.82 16.51 25.08
N PRO A 313 22.56 15.38 24.99
CA PRO A 313 21.98 14.08 25.29
C PRO A 313 21.68 13.92 26.77
N VAL A 314 20.61 13.22 27.09
CA VAL A 314 20.18 12.92 28.47
C VAL A 314 20.42 11.46 28.82
N GLU A 315 20.56 11.18 30.12
CA GLU A 315 20.71 9.81 30.61
C GLU A 315 19.43 9.01 30.46
N THR A 316 19.57 7.77 29.98
CA THR A 316 18.42 6.92 29.61
C THR A 316 18.29 5.64 30.43
N GLU A 317 19.21 5.34 31.31
CA GLU A 317 19.30 4.08 32.06
C GLU A 317 18.06 3.77 32.93
N MET A 318 17.34 4.80 33.37
CA MET A 318 16.13 4.64 34.20
C MET A 318 14.83 4.48 33.36
N PHE A 319 14.93 4.51 32.07
CA PHE A 319 13.77 4.45 31.18
C PHE A 319 13.70 3.12 30.42
N ASP A 320 12.48 2.54 30.36
CA ASP A 320 12.22 1.29 29.64
C ASP A 320 12.19 1.48 28.12
N ALA A 321 11.89 2.71 27.67
CA ALA A 321 11.91 3.09 26.26
C ALA A 321 12.12 4.60 26.10
N VAL A 322 12.70 4.99 24.96
CA VAL A 322 12.96 6.38 24.59
C VAL A 322 12.34 6.68 23.24
N GLY A 323 11.54 7.75 23.17
CA GLY A 323 11.04 8.32 21.92
C GLY A 323 11.70 9.66 21.65
N ILE A 324 12.19 9.89 20.42
CA ILE A 324 12.86 11.13 20.05
C ILE A 324 12.43 11.61 18.67
N GLY A 325 12.17 12.92 18.53
CA GLY A 325 11.99 13.52 17.21
C GLY A 325 10.84 14.50 17.05
N PRO A 326 9.66 14.28 17.63
CA PRO A 326 8.52 15.16 17.38
C PRO A 326 8.83 16.62 17.74
N GLY A 327 8.86 17.49 16.71
CA GLY A 327 9.05 18.92 16.86
C GLY A 327 10.44 19.35 17.35
N LEU A 328 11.50 18.58 17.10
CA LEU A 328 12.87 18.98 17.43
C LEU A 328 13.40 20.13 16.57
N GLY A 329 12.78 20.36 15.41
CA GLY A 329 13.25 21.30 14.42
C GLY A 329 14.45 20.79 13.64
N THR A 330 15.02 21.66 12.78
CA THR A 330 16.12 21.32 11.87
C THR A 330 17.44 22.04 12.25
N ASN A 331 17.62 22.41 13.51
CA ASN A 331 18.83 23.08 14.00
C ASN A 331 20.02 22.12 13.97
N GLU A 332 21.19 22.57 13.50
CA GLU A 332 22.41 21.75 13.44
C GLU A 332 22.86 21.25 14.82
N ASN A 333 22.73 22.07 15.87
CA ASN A 333 23.07 21.67 17.23
C ASN A 333 22.13 20.52 17.71
N SER A 334 20.86 20.60 17.35
CA SER A 334 19.91 19.50 17.65
C SER A 334 20.27 18.21 16.91
N ALA A 335 20.80 18.29 15.69
CA ALA A 335 21.30 17.14 14.96
C ALA A 335 22.51 16.48 15.66
N ILE A 336 23.46 17.29 16.16
CA ILE A 336 24.63 16.81 16.91
C ILE A 336 24.20 16.13 18.21
N ALA A 337 23.29 16.78 18.96
CA ALA A 337 22.75 16.24 20.22
C ALA A 337 21.98 14.93 19.97
N LEU A 338 21.20 14.84 18.86
CA LEU A 338 20.48 13.64 18.44
C LEU A 338 21.44 12.46 18.19
N ILE A 339 22.53 12.69 17.45
CA ILE A 339 23.53 11.63 17.19
C ILE A 339 24.15 11.15 18.49
N ALA A 340 24.49 12.07 19.37
CA ALA A 340 25.07 11.76 20.69
C ALA A 340 24.06 10.97 21.54
N GLN A 341 22.77 11.36 21.51
CA GLN A 341 21.69 10.64 22.20
C GLN A 341 21.54 9.21 21.71
N ILE A 342 21.46 9.02 20.39
CA ILE A 342 21.31 7.69 19.78
C ILE A 342 22.47 6.76 20.18
N ARG A 343 23.72 7.29 20.21
CA ARG A 343 24.91 6.52 20.60
C ARG A 343 24.94 6.14 22.07
N ARG A 344 24.31 6.92 22.93
CA ARG A 344 24.30 6.71 24.40
C ARG A 344 23.12 5.87 24.87
N THR A 345 22.06 5.80 24.07
CA THR A 345 20.82 5.11 24.44
C THR A 345 20.97 3.60 24.29
N ASN A 346 20.83 2.87 25.41
CA ASN A 346 20.83 1.41 25.46
C ASN A 346 19.40 0.82 25.54
N SER A 347 18.41 1.63 25.86
CA SER A 347 16.98 1.25 25.88
C SER A 347 16.41 1.21 24.47
N PRO A 348 15.30 0.49 24.22
CA PRO A 348 14.56 0.57 22.98
C PRO A 348 14.30 2.02 22.57
N LEU A 349 14.69 2.38 21.33
CA LEU A 349 14.63 3.75 20.82
C LEU A 349 13.69 3.86 19.65
N ILE A 350 12.76 4.81 19.71
CA ILE A 350 11.81 5.16 18.63
C ILE A 350 12.25 6.51 18.08
N ILE A 351 12.59 6.54 16.79
CA ILE A 351 12.99 7.75 16.06
C ILE A 351 11.87 8.15 15.13
N ASP A 352 11.37 9.39 15.25
CA ASP A 352 10.23 9.86 14.46
C ASP A 352 10.42 11.31 14.00
N ALA A 353 9.58 11.75 13.07
CA ALA A 353 9.47 13.12 12.59
C ALA A 353 10.86 13.75 12.26
N ASP A 354 11.20 14.91 12.83
CA ASP A 354 12.43 15.65 12.52
C ASP A 354 13.71 14.83 12.77
N ALA A 355 13.72 13.93 13.77
CA ALA A 355 14.84 13.03 13.99
C ALA A 355 15.04 12.03 12.85
N SER A 356 13.97 11.57 12.20
CA SER A 356 14.06 10.72 11.02
C SER A 356 14.62 11.46 9.80
N ILE A 357 14.31 12.75 9.66
CA ILE A 357 14.84 13.60 8.58
C ILE A 357 16.36 13.75 8.75
N PHE A 358 16.82 14.06 9.94
CA PHE A 358 18.26 14.11 10.24
C PHE A 358 18.97 12.79 9.97
N TRP A 359 18.32 11.67 10.33
CA TRP A 359 18.88 10.34 10.11
C TRP A 359 19.14 10.04 8.64
N GLN A 360 18.26 10.45 7.74
CA GLN A 360 18.42 10.28 6.28
C GLN A 360 19.62 11.06 5.73
N VAL A 361 19.90 12.24 6.29
CA VAL A 361 21.00 13.11 5.84
C VAL A 361 22.35 12.67 6.40
N ILE A 362 22.37 12.17 7.64
CA ILE A 362 23.60 11.89 8.37
C ILE A 362 24.16 10.50 8.12
N VAL A 363 23.32 9.54 7.73
CA VAL A 363 23.69 8.13 7.53
C VAL A 363 23.42 7.64 6.11
N PRO A 364 24.02 8.25 5.07
CA PRO A 364 24.03 7.62 3.77
C PRO A 364 24.94 6.37 3.86
N GLY A 365 24.33 5.18 3.98
CA GLY A 365 25.04 3.91 3.92
C GLY A 365 25.25 3.14 5.21
N CYS A 366 24.51 3.40 6.27
CA CYS A 366 24.52 2.53 7.46
C CYS A 366 23.77 1.22 7.16
N SER A 367 24.50 0.23 6.62
CA SER A 367 24.00 -1.11 6.31
C SER A 367 23.64 -1.96 7.55
N ASN A 368 23.93 -1.49 8.75
CA ASN A 368 23.78 -2.24 10.02
C ASN A 368 22.65 -1.76 10.92
N CYS A 369 21.84 -0.77 10.51
CA CYS A 369 20.66 -0.43 11.28
C CYS A 369 19.52 -1.38 10.90
N GLN A 370 19.21 -2.35 11.74
CA GLN A 370 17.97 -3.12 11.65
C GLN A 370 16.80 -2.14 11.84
N ARG A 371 15.96 -2.06 10.83
CA ARG A 371 14.72 -1.26 10.83
C ARG A 371 13.67 -1.93 11.69
#